data_5857b7a378d946dc51d40c46ea0f6145
#
_entry.id   5857b7a378d946dc51d40c46ea0f6145
#
_cell.length_a   1.000
_cell.length_b   1.000
_cell.length_c   1.000
_cell.angle_alpha   90.00
_cell.angle_beta   90.00
_cell.angle_gamma   90.00
#
_symmetry.space_group_name_H-M   'P 1'
#
loop_
_entity.id
_entity.type
_entity.pdbx_description
1 polymer ?
#
loop_
_entity_poly.entity_id
_entity_poly.type
_entity_poly.pdbx_seq_one_letter_code
_entity_poly.pdbx_strand_id
1 'polypeptide(L)'
;APTDDLVTDAQLDEYVRNHSETAYHPSCTCPMGEGNDSVVNGEGLVHGISGLRVVDASIMPNIISGNLNATTIMLAEKIVDKMRGVQLPRSTADYYT
;
A
#
# COMPACT_ATOMS: atom_id res chain seq x y z
N ALA A 1 12.20 -9.90 -21.07
CA ALA A 1 11.88 -11.25 -20.60
C ALA A 1 13.15 -12.10 -20.68
N PRO A 2 13.35 -13.07 -19.79
CA PRO A 2 14.44 -14.04 -19.95
C PRO A 2 14.30 -14.79 -21.28
N THR A 3 15.44 -15.18 -21.83
CA THR A 3 15.49 -15.94 -23.09
C THR A 3 15.41 -17.43 -22.82
N ASP A 4 15.05 -18.23 -23.82
CA ASP A 4 14.81 -19.69 -23.67
C ASP A 4 16.09 -20.49 -23.34
N ASP A 5 17.26 -19.85 -23.40
CA ASP A 5 18.57 -20.43 -23.03
C ASP A 5 18.88 -20.34 -21.54
N LEU A 6 18.07 -19.64 -20.75
CA LEU A 6 18.19 -19.60 -19.27
C LEU A 6 17.42 -20.78 -18.66
N VAL A 7 18.11 -21.91 -18.52
CA VAL A 7 17.48 -23.19 -18.16
C VAL A 7 17.74 -23.67 -16.72
N THR A 8 18.62 -22.99 -15.98
CA THR A 8 18.93 -23.33 -14.59
C THR A 8 18.52 -22.21 -13.63
N ASP A 9 18.18 -22.56 -12.39
CA ASP A 9 17.82 -21.59 -11.34
C ASP A 9 18.95 -20.55 -11.12
N ALA A 10 20.22 -20.98 -11.18
CA ALA A 10 21.36 -20.08 -11.03
C ALA A 10 21.42 -19.02 -12.16
N GLN A 11 21.12 -19.41 -13.39
CA GLN A 11 21.05 -18.48 -14.53
C GLN A 11 19.87 -17.53 -14.41
N LEU A 12 18.72 -18.02 -13.95
CA LEU A 12 17.56 -17.19 -13.70
C LEU A 12 17.79 -16.20 -12.55
N ASP A 13 18.42 -16.63 -11.47
CA ASP A 13 18.81 -15.77 -10.35
C ASP A 13 19.75 -14.63 -10.79
N GLU A 14 20.76 -14.97 -11.59
CA GLU A 14 21.69 -13.99 -12.13
C GLU A 14 20.96 -12.99 -13.07
N TYR A 15 20.09 -13.50 -13.93
CA TYR A 15 19.27 -12.68 -14.81
C TYR A 15 18.42 -11.69 -13.99
N VAL A 16 17.70 -12.17 -12.97
CA VAL A 16 16.85 -11.35 -12.11
C VAL A 16 17.67 -10.27 -11.42
N ARG A 17 18.83 -10.59 -10.84
CA ARG A 17 19.71 -9.62 -10.18
C ARG A 17 20.18 -8.50 -11.12
N ASN A 18 20.43 -8.83 -12.38
CA ASN A 18 20.99 -7.90 -13.35
C ASN A 18 19.90 -7.09 -14.10
N HIS A 19 18.64 -7.55 -14.11
CA HIS A 19 17.58 -6.96 -14.92
C HIS A 19 16.33 -6.53 -14.14
N SER A 20 16.36 -6.66 -12.80
CA SER A 20 15.25 -6.20 -11.98
C SER A 20 15.28 -4.68 -11.84
N GLU A 21 14.14 -4.08 -12.04
CA GLU A 21 13.92 -2.65 -11.87
C GLU A 21 12.73 -2.39 -10.96
N THR A 22 12.68 -1.20 -10.37
CA THR A 22 11.53 -0.77 -9.59
C THR A 22 10.33 -0.51 -10.49
N ALA A 23 9.13 -0.91 -10.03
CA ALA A 23 7.86 -0.53 -10.68
C ALA A 23 7.38 0.88 -10.27
N TYR A 24 8.20 1.65 -9.54
CA TYR A 24 7.88 3.00 -9.05
C TYR A 24 6.59 3.09 -8.23
N HIS A 25 6.29 2.04 -7.47
CA HIS A 25 5.14 1.97 -6.58
C HIS A 25 5.57 1.84 -5.10
N PRO A 26 6.31 2.83 -4.54
CA PRO A 26 6.71 2.78 -3.13
C PRO A 26 5.47 2.87 -2.22
N SER A 27 5.42 1.99 -1.22
CA SER A 27 4.32 1.90 -0.26
C SER A 27 4.79 1.25 1.04
N CYS A 28 3.92 1.22 2.06
CA CYS A 28 4.10 0.44 3.28
C CYS A 28 5.27 0.88 4.19
N THR A 29 5.82 2.09 4.03
CA THR A 29 6.94 2.58 4.86
C THR A 29 6.50 3.22 6.18
N CYS A 30 5.21 3.53 6.32
CA CYS A 30 4.56 4.01 7.55
C CYS A 30 3.30 3.18 7.83
N PRO A 31 3.39 1.84 7.95
CA PRO A 31 2.22 0.96 7.91
C PRO A 31 1.22 1.29 9.02
N MET A 32 -0.08 1.22 8.66
CA MET A 32 -1.14 1.34 9.65
C MET A 32 -1.32 0.05 10.44
N GLY A 33 -1.65 0.19 11.71
CA GLY A 33 -1.91 -0.92 12.62
C GLY A 33 -1.92 -0.48 14.09
N GLU A 34 -2.10 -1.46 14.97
CA GLU A 34 -2.11 -1.25 16.42
C GLU A 34 -0.88 -1.88 17.11
N GLY A 35 -0.02 -2.54 16.34
CA GLY A 35 1.19 -3.21 16.84
C GLY A 35 2.41 -2.30 16.87
N ASN A 36 3.50 -2.81 17.50
CA ASN A 36 4.78 -2.08 17.62
C ASN A 36 5.46 -1.82 16.26
N ASP A 37 5.06 -2.56 15.22
CA ASP A 37 5.59 -2.43 13.87
C ASP A 37 4.80 -1.43 13.02
N SER A 38 3.78 -0.78 13.60
CA SER A 38 2.96 0.23 12.93
C SER A 38 3.40 1.64 13.29
N VAL A 39 3.31 2.54 12.31
CA VAL A 39 3.64 3.97 12.46
C VAL A 39 2.39 4.80 12.70
N VAL A 40 1.27 4.42 12.09
CA VAL A 40 -0.01 5.12 12.22
C VAL A 40 -1.12 4.14 12.59
N ASN A 41 -2.19 4.67 13.17
CA ASN A 41 -3.43 3.91 13.38
C ASN A 41 -4.32 3.90 12.11
N GLY A 42 -5.47 3.23 12.17
CA GLY A 42 -6.44 3.16 11.06
C GLY A 42 -7.09 4.50 10.65
N GLU A 43 -6.73 5.60 11.30
CA GLU A 43 -7.12 6.98 10.96
C GLU A 43 -5.95 7.81 10.43
N GLY A 44 -4.82 7.17 10.18
CA GLY A 44 -3.59 7.82 9.75
C GLY A 44 -2.87 8.63 10.83
N LEU A 45 -3.32 8.61 12.10
CA LEU A 45 -2.67 9.31 13.20
C LEU A 45 -1.37 8.62 13.58
N VAL A 46 -0.30 9.39 13.68
CA VAL A 46 1.02 8.89 14.07
C VAL A 46 1.01 8.51 15.55
N HIS A 47 1.46 7.28 15.86
CA HIS A 47 1.55 6.82 17.24
C HIS A 47 2.51 7.70 18.08
N GLY A 48 2.08 8.09 19.26
CA GLY A 48 2.89 8.88 20.19
C GLY A 48 3.00 10.38 19.87
N ILE A 49 2.39 10.87 18.79
CA ILE A 49 2.42 12.29 18.41
C ILE A 49 0.99 12.81 18.22
N SER A 50 0.62 13.85 18.98
CA SER A 50 -0.70 14.45 18.85
C SER A 50 -0.84 15.30 17.60
N GLY A 51 -1.95 15.16 16.88
CA GLY A 51 -2.34 16.03 15.77
C GLY A 51 -1.57 15.83 14.46
N LEU A 52 -0.68 14.83 14.37
CA LEU A 52 0.03 14.48 13.15
C LEU A 52 -0.59 13.26 12.47
N ARG A 53 -0.77 13.37 11.15
CA ARG A 53 -1.24 12.26 10.29
C ARG A 53 -0.30 12.03 9.11
N VAL A 54 -0.24 10.79 8.66
CA VAL A 54 0.29 10.40 7.37
C VAL A 54 -0.87 9.82 6.55
N VAL A 55 -1.05 10.31 5.32
CA VAL A 55 -2.21 9.94 4.46
C VAL A 55 -1.75 9.81 3.01
N ASP A 56 -1.03 8.76 2.72
CA ASP A 56 -0.54 8.41 1.38
C ASP A 56 -0.32 6.89 1.27
N ALA A 57 0.30 6.41 0.19
CA ALA A 57 0.55 5.00 -0.01
C ALA A 57 1.44 4.35 1.07
N SER A 58 2.22 5.14 1.82
CA SER A 58 3.09 4.61 2.87
C SER A 58 2.34 3.98 4.03
N ILE A 59 1.07 4.39 4.28
CA ILE A 59 0.27 3.84 5.37
C ILE A 59 -0.32 2.46 5.08
N MET A 60 -0.24 1.96 3.86
CA MET A 60 -0.71 0.60 3.54
C MET A 60 0.05 -0.42 4.38
N PRO A 61 -0.66 -1.36 5.07
CA PRO A 61 0.01 -2.36 5.89
C PRO A 61 0.77 -3.41 5.07
N ASN A 62 0.30 -3.67 3.84
CA ASN A 62 0.92 -4.58 2.88
C ASN A 62 0.77 -4.01 1.47
N ILE A 63 1.66 -4.42 0.58
CA ILE A 63 1.54 -4.09 -0.84
C ILE A 63 0.30 -4.77 -1.41
N ILE A 64 -0.47 -4.01 -2.19
CA ILE A 64 -1.68 -4.52 -2.85
C ILE A 64 -1.33 -5.23 -4.17
N SER A 65 -2.24 -6.06 -4.66
CA SER A 65 -2.06 -6.84 -5.90
C SER A 65 -2.24 -6.06 -7.20
N GLY A 66 -2.45 -4.75 -7.13
CA GLY A 66 -2.68 -3.88 -8.29
C GLY A 66 -1.96 -2.54 -8.17
N ASN A 67 -2.24 -1.63 -9.10
CA ASN A 67 -1.67 -0.28 -9.09
C ASN A 67 -2.15 0.51 -7.87
N LEU A 68 -1.24 1.28 -7.26
CA LEU A 68 -1.49 1.97 -5.99
C LEU A 68 -2.44 3.16 -6.10
N ASN A 69 -2.59 3.79 -7.27
CA ASN A 69 -3.25 5.08 -7.42
C ASN A 69 -4.69 5.10 -6.88
N ALA A 70 -5.54 4.18 -7.34
CA ALA A 70 -6.94 4.14 -6.92
C ALA A 70 -7.08 3.90 -5.41
N THR A 71 -6.28 2.99 -4.86
CA THR A 71 -6.28 2.69 -3.41
C THR A 71 -5.76 3.87 -2.60
N THR A 72 -4.74 4.59 -3.08
CA THR A 72 -4.23 5.79 -2.40
C THR A 72 -5.26 6.90 -2.35
N ILE A 73 -5.98 7.16 -3.45
CA ILE A 73 -7.09 8.12 -3.49
C ILE A 73 -8.20 7.71 -2.51
N MET A 74 -8.61 6.45 -2.54
CA MET A 74 -9.64 5.92 -1.64
C MET A 74 -9.25 6.09 -0.16
N LEU A 75 -8.00 5.79 0.20
CA LEU A 75 -7.50 5.97 1.57
C LEU A 75 -7.55 7.44 1.99
N ALA A 76 -7.10 8.35 1.12
CA ALA A 76 -7.08 9.77 1.41
C ALA A 76 -8.51 10.32 1.61
N GLU A 77 -9.43 10.03 0.71
CA GLU A 77 -10.83 10.45 0.83
C GLU A 77 -11.47 9.91 2.10
N LYS A 78 -11.31 8.61 2.37
CA LYS A 78 -11.87 7.98 3.58
C LYS A 78 -11.36 8.61 4.88
N ILE A 79 -10.07 8.93 4.95
CA ILE A 79 -9.49 9.57 6.14
C ILE A 79 -9.99 11.01 6.28
N VAL A 80 -10.08 11.76 5.18
CA VAL A 80 -10.62 13.13 5.18
C VAL A 80 -12.08 13.15 5.61
N ASP A 81 -12.93 12.25 5.11
CA ASP A 81 -14.32 12.14 5.52
C ASP A 81 -14.43 11.88 7.03
N LYS A 82 -13.59 10.97 7.54
CA LYS A 82 -13.55 10.67 8.97
C LYS A 82 -13.11 11.90 9.79
N MET A 83 -12.14 12.68 9.33
CA MET A 83 -11.73 13.94 9.96
C MET A 83 -12.85 14.99 9.99
N ARG A 84 -13.71 15.00 8.98
CA ARG A 84 -14.87 15.90 8.87
C ARG A 84 -16.10 15.38 9.61
N GLY A 85 -16.07 14.17 10.16
CA GLY A 85 -17.23 13.53 10.79
C GLY A 85 -18.28 13.07 9.76
N VAL A 86 -17.89 12.91 8.49
CA VAL A 86 -18.78 12.42 7.42
C VAL A 86 -18.78 10.90 7.43
N GLN A 87 -19.96 10.30 7.57
CA GLN A 87 -20.15 8.87 7.35
C GLN A 87 -20.87 8.64 6.03
N LEU A 88 -20.17 8.09 5.06
CA LEU A 88 -20.81 7.64 3.82
C LEU A 88 -21.59 6.33 4.07
N PRO A 89 -22.77 6.17 3.45
CA PRO A 89 -23.50 4.91 3.53
C PRO A 89 -22.67 3.78 2.91
N ARG A 90 -22.92 2.54 3.35
CA ARG A 90 -22.32 1.37 2.70
C ARG A 90 -22.71 1.34 1.23
N SER A 91 -21.75 0.99 0.38
CA SER A 91 -22.05 0.72 -1.03
C SER A 91 -23.09 -0.40 -1.14
N THR A 92 -24.09 -0.18 -2.01
CA THR A 92 -25.08 -1.20 -2.39
C THR A 92 -24.71 -1.90 -3.70
N ALA A 93 -23.51 -1.63 -4.23
CA ALA A 93 -23.03 -2.30 -5.43
C ALA A 93 -22.81 -3.79 -5.16
N ASP A 94 -23.22 -4.63 -6.09
CA ASP A 94 -22.90 -6.05 -6.07
C ASP A 94 -21.40 -6.22 -6.32
N TYR A 95 -20.71 -6.78 -5.32
CA TYR A 95 -19.30 -7.15 -5.48
C TYR A 95 -19.24 -8.51 -6.18
N TYR A 96 -18.48 -8.60 -7.26
CA TYR A 96 -18.16 -9.89 -7.85
C TYR A 96 -17.36 -10.72 -6.84
N THR A 97 -17.95 -11.79 -6.38
CA THR A 97 -17.32 -12.80 -5.52
C THR A 97 -16.63 -13.86 -6.38
#